data_9572c5fa84a8fd60b1b3161e584f78fa
#
_entry.id   9572c5fa84a8fd60b1b3161e584f78fa
#
_cell.length_a   1.000
_cell.length_b   1.000
_cell.length_c   1.000
_cell.angle_alpha   90.00
_cell.angle_beta   90.00
_cell.angle_gamma   90.00
#
_symmetry.space_group_name_H-M   'P 1'
#
loop_
_entity.id
_entity.type
_entity.pdbx_description
1 polymer ?
#
loop_
_entity_poly.entity_id
_entity_poly.type
_entity_poly.pdbx_seq_one_letter_code
_entity_poly.pdbx_strand_id
1 'polypeptide(L)'
;TIAYTANTNKIPKLTDKVNMTYSMGLIPIEYNDYKFNLLDTPGYFDFSGDVVSSLRASDAAIIVIDATAPIQVGTEKSLELTESIPKIMFINKIDNEKARYKDAIAMLREKYNNKIVPMISPIYKDKNFVKLHNVFENIDDLEGEFKEQAMSVKEALMELIAETDDQILDKYFNGEELTTEEIQKGIIIGIQRGDIIPVICGSTINNIGTKEILDTISSYLEPIFTEESKPFRGLVFKTMVDPFVGKMSY
;
A
#
# COMPACT_ATOMS: atom_id res chain seq x y z
N THR A 1 10.26 -4.07 5.85
CA THR A 1 10.88 -5.43 6.00
C THR A 1 9.83 -6.47 6.40
N ILE A 2 8.67 -6.51 5.73
CA ILE A 2 7.55 -7.43 6.09
C ILE A 2 7.86 -8.86 5.65
N ALA A 3 8.61 -9.04 4.60
CA ALA A 3 8.71 -10.34 3.96
C ALA A 3 9.97 -11.16 4.33
N TYR A 4 10.98 -10.56 4.91
CA TYR A 4 12.23 -11.29 5.21
C TYR A 4 12.14 -12.17 6.46
N THR A 5 11.19 -11.94 7.34
CA THR A 5 11.00 -12.72 8.58
C THR A 5 10.15 -13.98 8.42
N ALA A 6 9.40 -14.11 7.32
CA ALA A 6 8.45 -15.22 7.16
C ALA A 6 9.06 -16.54 6.70
N ASN A 7 10.28 -16.57 6.13
CA ASN A 7 10.80 -17.79 5.49
C ASN A 7 12.23 -18.22 5.87
N THR A 8 12.86 -17.62 6.85
CA THR A 8 14.17 -18.11 7.32
C THR A 8 14.15 -18.49 8.79
N ASN A 9 14.05 -19.79 9.06
CA ASN A 9 14.41 -20.38 10.36
C ASN A 9 15.90 -20.22 10.71
N LYS A 10 16.60 -19.32 10.03
CA LYS A 10 17.97 -18.91 10.30
C LYS A 10 18.07 -17.40 10.10
N ILE A 11 17.60 -16.66 11.10
CA ILE A 11 18.11 -15.29 11.28
C ILE A 11 19.60 -15.42 11.50
N PRO A 12 20.46 -14.86 10.62
CA PRO A 12 21.86 -14.75 10.98
C PRO A 12 21.90 -13.98 12.30
N LYS A 13 22.62 -14.50 13.29
CA LYS A 13 22.98 -13.76 14.50
C LYS A 13 23.93 -12.62 14.12
N LEU A 14 23.49 -11.70 13.29
CA LEU A 14 24.10 -10.41 13.13
C LEU A 14 23.50 -9.53 14.20
N THR A 15 24.19 -9.50 15.31
CA THR A 15 24.21 -8.48 16.36
C THR A 15 22.91 -7.67 16.50
N ASP A 16 22.31 -7.79 17.62
CA ASP A 16 21.11 -7.19 18.21
C ASP A 16 20.89 -5.67 18.00
N LYS A 17 21.38 -5.03 16.95
CA LYS A 17 21.33 -3.57 16.94
C LYS A 17 20.70 -2.89 15.72
N VAL A 18 20.66 -3.45 14.53
CA VAL A 18 19.97 -2.78 13.40
C VAL A 18 19.59 -3.80 12.32
N ASN A 19 18.32 -4.13 12.19
CA ASN A 19 17.79 -4.80 10.99
C ASN A 19 17.67 -3.77 9.86
N MET A 20 18.72 -3.63 9.05
CA MET A 20 18.75 -2.71 7.91
C MET A 20 18.82 -3.49 6.61
N THR A 21 18.05 -3.04 5.62
CA THR A 21 18.18 -3.50 4.24
C THR A 21 19.22 -2.63 3.54
N TYR A 22 20.29 -3.24 3.02
CA TYR A 22 21.38 -2.55 2.31
C TYR A 22 21.26 -2.65 0.79
N SER A 23 20.50 -3.60 0.29
CA SER A 23 20.31 -3.84 -1.14
C SER A 23 18.92 -4.40 -1.38
N MET A 24 18.35 -4.09 -2.53
CA MET A 24 17.02 -4.57 -2.91
C MET A 24 16.94 -6.10 -2.85
N GLY A 25 15.90 -6.61 -2.20
CA GLY A 25 15.52 -8.02 -2.17
C GLY A 25 14.33 -8.30 -3.09
N LEU A 26 14.35 -9.43 -3.81
CA LEU A 26 13.21 -9.93 -4.57
C LEU A 26 12.56 -11.08 -3.82
N ILE A 27 11.27 -10.94 -3.49
CA ILE A 27 10.54 -11.92 -2.68
C ILE A 27 9.25 -12.28 -3.41
N PRO A 28 9.13 -13.50 -3.96
CA PRO A 28 7.89 -13.97 -4.55
C PRO A 28 6.91 -14.38 -3.44
N ILE A 29 5.64 -13.99 -3.60
CA ILE A 29 4.52 -14.38 -2.72
C ILE A 29 3.38 -14.87 -3.62
N GLU A 30 2.78 -15.98 -3.25
CA GLU A 30 1.55 -16.49 -3.88
C GLU A 30 0.36 -16.25 -2.94
N TYR A 31 -0.68 -15.60 -3.44
CA TYR A 31 -1.89 -15.28 -2.69
C TYR A 31 -3.08 -15.08 -3.62
N ASN A 32 -4.23 -15.72 -3.36
CA ASN A 32 -5.47 -15.61 -4.13
C ASN A 32 -5.24 -15.77 -5.65
N ASP A 33 -4.54 -16.84 -6.06
CA ASP A 33 -4.19 -17.15 -7.45
C ASP A 33 -3.29 -16.12 -8.16
N TYR A 34 -2.79 -15.11 -7.43
CA TYR A 34 -1.80 -14.15 -7.92
C TYR A 34 -0.40 -14.50 -7.43
N LYS A 35 0.58 -14.21 -8.26
CA LYS A 35 1.99 -14.21 -7.89
C LYS A 35 2.48 -12.77 -7.79
N PHE A 36 2.79 -12.33 -6.59
CA PHE A 36 3.42 -11.04 -6.33
C PHE A 36 4.92 -11.17 -6.27
N ASN A 37 5.63 -10.31 -6.98
CA ASN A 37 7.06 -10.16 -6.86
C ASN A 37 7.35 -8.88 -6.05
N LEU A 38 7.55 -9.02 -4.74
CA LEU A 38 7.88 -7.88 -3.88
C LEU A 38 9.34 -7.50 -4.03
N LEU A 39 9.59 -6.24 -4.33
CA LEU A 39 10.92 -5.63 -4.32
C LEU A 39 11.09 -4.88 -2.98
N ASP A 40 11.73 -5.53 -1.98
CA ASP A 40 12.05 -4.90 -0.70
C ASP A 40 13.23 -3.95 -0.88
N THR A 41 13.00 -2.66 -0.72
CA THR A 41 13.99 -1.61 -0.97
C THR A 41 14.59 -1.07 0.33
N PRO A 42 15.87 -0.64 0.32
CA PRO A 42 16.48 0.05 1.45
C PRO A 42 15.74 1.34 1.81
N GLY A 43 15.58 1.59 3.12
CA GLY A 43 14.96 2.82 3.62
C GLY A 43 15.92 4.00 3.82
N TYR A 44 17.24 3.78 3.71
CA TYR A 44 18.24 4.84 3.90
C TYR A 44 18.62 5.52 2.60
N PHE A 45 18.82 6.82 2.64
CA PHE A 45 19.13 7.66 1.47
C PHE A 45 20.39 7.24 0.71
N ASP A 46 21.38 6.72 1.42
CA ASP A 46 22.64 6.24 0.83
C ASP A 46 22.42 5.13 -0.21
N PHE A 47 21.29 4.44 -0.13
CA PHE A 47 20.91 3.35 -1.03
C PHE A 47 19.75 3.73 -1.98
N SER A 48 19.52 5.01 -2.20
CA SER A 48 18.42 5.51 -3.07
C SER A 48 18.49 5.00 -4.52
N GLY A 49 19.67 4.63 -5.00
CA GLY A 49 19.83 4.01 -6.32
C GLY A 49 19.06 2.70 -6.47
N ASP A 50 19.05 1.86 -5.43
CA ASP A 50 18.28 0.61 -5.42
C ASP A 50 16.77 0.89 -5.42
N VAL A 51 16.33 1.95 -4.72
CA VAL A 51 14.93 2.39 -4.71
C VAL A 51 14.48 2.80 -6.11
N VAL A 52 15.24 3.68 -6.77
CA VAL A 52 14.90 4.17 -8.12
C VAL A 52 14.91 3.04 -9.14
N SER A 53 15.89 2.13 -9.05
CA SER A 53 15.96 0.97 -9.95
C SER A 53 14.76 0.04 -9.77
N SER A 54 14.35 -0.21 -8.53
CA SER A 54 13.19 -1.04 -8.20
C SER A 54 11.88 -0.41 -8.68
N LEU A 55 11.70 0.89 -8.48
CA LEU A 55 10.50 1.61 -8.94
C LEU A 55 10.32 1.55 -10.46
N ARG A 56 11.41 1.55 -11.23
CA ARG A 56 11.35 1.40 -12.69
C ARG A 56 10.91 0.01 -13.16
N ALA A 57 11.02 -0.99 -12.31
CA ALA A 57 10.64 -2.37 -12.59
C ALA A 57 9.32 -2.76 -11.91
N SER A 58 8.70 -1.83 -11.16
CA SER A 58 7.50 -2.11 -10.38
C SER A 58 6.26 -1.53 -11.04
N ASP A 59 5.14 -2.25 -10.94
CA ASP A 59 3.83 -1.84 -11.43
C ASP A 59 3.12 -0.91 -10.44
N ALA A 60 3.45 -1.04 -9.15
CA ALA A 60 2.92 -0.21 -8.07
C ALA A 60 3.92 -0.11 -6.91
N ALA A 61 3.71 0.86 -6.03
CA ALA A 61 4.52 1.07 -4.83
C ALA A 61 3.68 0.91 -3.55
N ILE A 62 4.26 0.29 -2.53
CA ILE A 62 3.73 0.30 -1.17
C ILE A 62 4.62 1.21 -0.33
N ILE A 63 4.06 2.33 0.14
CA ILE A 63 4.77 3.28 0.99
C ILE A 63 4.44 3.00 2.44
N VAL A 64 5.44 2.59 3.21
CA VAL A 64 5.28 2.28 4.63
C VAL A 64 5.60 3.50 5.47
N ILE A 65 4.62 3.90 6.30
CA ILE A 65 4.69 5.08 7.16
C ILE A 65 4.64 4.62 8.62
N ASP A 66 5.56 5.11 9.44
CA ASP A 66 5.58 4.81 10.86
C ASP A 66 4.56 5.70 11.60
N ALA A 67 3.52 5.09 12.19
CA ALA A 67 2.49 5.83 12.93
C ALA A 67 3.04 6.57 14.15
N THR A 68 4.20 6.18 14.68
CA THR A 68 4.81 6.84 15.85
C THR A 68 5.57 8.10 15.46
N ALA A 69 5.96 8.22 14.19
CA ALA A 69 6.69 9.36 13.62
C ALA A 69 6.31 9.52 12.13
N PRO A 70 5.07 9.92 11.81
CA PRO A 70 4.58 9.91 10.43
C PRO A 70 5.27 10.92 9.52
N ILE A 71 5.69 12.05 10.07
CA ILE A 71 6.38 13.11 9.33
C ILE A 71 7.89 12.89 9.46
N GLN A 72 8.49 12.30 8.42
CA GLN A 72 9.93 12.08 8.34
C GLN A 72 10.41 12.47 6.93
N VAL A 73 11.65 12.93 6.83
CA VAL A 73 12.29 13.25 5.53
C VAL A 73 12.26 12.04 4.59
N GLY A 74 12.43 10.82 5.12
CA GLY A 74 12.32 9.57 4.35
C GLY A 74 10.93 9.36 3.75
N THR A 75 9.87 9.68 4.51
CA THR A 75 8.49 9.60 4.03
C THR A 75 8.26 10.58 2.88
N GLU A 76 8.63 11.85 3.05
CA GLU A 76 8.49 12.88 2.02
C GLU A 76 9.19 12.48 0.71
N LYS A 77 10.42 11.98 0.81
CA LYS A 77 11.20 11.56 -0.34
C LYS A 77 10.62 10.32 -1.04
N SER A 78 10.09 9.36 -0.27
CA SER A 78 9.39 8.21 -0.84
C SER A 78 8.13 8.63 -1.59
N LEU A 79 7.40 9.62 -1.07
CA LEU A 79 6.22 10.19 -1.72
C LEU A 79 6.58 10.92 -3.03
N GLU A 80 7.71 11.64 -3.08
CA GLU A 80 8.22 12.27 -4.30
C GLU A 80 8.61 11.24 -5.36
N LEU A 81 9.41 10.23 -4.99
CA LEU A 81 9.89 9.20 -5.90
C LEU A 81 8.77 8.36 -6.52
N THR A 82 7.62 8.27 -5.86
CA THR A 82 6.48 7.47 -6.30
C THR A 82 5.34 8.31 -6.89
N GLU A 83 5.55 9.59 -7.19
CA GLU A 83 4.49 10.50 -7.62
C GLU A 83 3.73 10.00 -8.86
N SER A 84 4.44 9.45 -9.83
CA SER A 84 3.89 8.98 -11.12
C SER A 84 3.55 7.47 -11.16
N ILE A 85 3.61 6.78 -10.02
CA ILE A 85 3.37 5.32 -9.94
C ILE A 85 2.12 5.07 -9.10
N PRO A 86 1.23 4.12 -9.51
CA PRO A 86 0.14 3.65 -8.65
C PRO A 86 0.68 3.26 -7.27
N LYS A 87 0.01 3.68 -6.21
CA LYS A 87 0.55 3.48 -4.86
C LYS A 87 -0.52 3.15 -3.83
N ILE A 88 -0.09 2.39 -2.84
CA ILE A 88 -0.85 2.11 -1.62
C ILE A 88 -0.02 2.62 -0.43
N MET A 89 -0.66 3.29 0.52
CA MET A 89 -0.02 3.70 1.77
C MET A 89 -0.29 2.66 2.85
N PHE A 90 0.74 2.27 3.60
CA PHE A 90 0.60 1.38 4.75
C PHE A 90 1.09 2.08 6.01
N ILE A 91 0.16 2.44 6.90
CA ILE A 91 0.48 3.06 8.19
C ILE A 91 0.75 1.95 9.20
N ASN A 92 2.03 1.74 9.51
CA ASN A 92 2.53 0.68 10.39
C ASN A 92 2.60 1.12 11.85
N LYS A 93 2.66 0.15 12.77
CA LYS A 93 2.79 0.33 14.23
C LYS A 93 1.59 1.01 14.87
N ILE A 94 0.39 0.77 14.36
CA ILE A 94 -0.84 1.35 14.91
C ILE A 94 -1.16 0.85 16.34
N ASP A 95 -0.60 -0.27 16.74
CA ASP A 95 -0.72 -0.89 18.05
C ASP A 95 0.22 -0.29 19.11
N ASN A 96 1.12 0.62 18.70
CA ASN A 96 2.02 1.28 19.61
C ASN A 96 1.29 2.40 20.37
N GLU A 97 1.56 2.57 21.67
CA GLU A 97 0.97 3.63 22.50
C GLU A 97 1.26 5.07 22.00
N LYS A 98 2.36 5.23 21.23
CA LYS A 98 2.75 6.50 20.61
C LYS A 98 2.22 6.68 19.20
N ALA A 99 1.37 5.76 18.71
CA ALA A 99 0.82 5.85 17.37
C ALA A 99 -0.05 7.11 17.20
N ARG A 100 0.19 7.84 16.12
CA ARG A 100 -0.51 9.07 15.73
C ARG A 100 -1.16 8.89 14.36
N TYR A 101 -2.09 7.94 14.28
CA TYR A 101 -2.75 7.60 13.01
C TYR A 101 -3.42 8.82 12.35
N LYS A 102 -4.14 9.63 13.15
CA LYS A 102 -4.82 10.84 12.66
C LYS A 102 -3.83 11.85 12.07
N ASP A 103 -2.66 12.01 12.68
CA ASP A 103 -1.61 12.93 12.19
C ASP A 103 -1.03 12.40 10.87
N ALA A 104 -0.85 11.07 10.74
CA ALA A 104 -0.41 10.47 9.49
C ALA A 104 -1.40 10.72 8.35
N ILE A 105 -2.70 10.53 8.59
CA ILE A 105 -3.74 10.83 7.60
C ILE A 105 -3.77 12.33 7.26
N ALA A 106 -3.66 13.21 8.26
CA ALA A 106 -3.63 14.66 8.03
C ALA A 106 -2.46 15.08 7.14
N MET A 107 -1.24 14.57 7.41
CA MET A 107 -0.05 14.79 6.59
C MET A 107 -0.27 14.32 5.14
N LEU A 108 -0.83 13.13 4.95
CA LEU A 108 -1.09 12.62 3.61
C LEU A 108 -2.12 13.47 2.86
N ARG A 109 -3.16 13.94 3.54
CA ARG A 109 -4.17 14.83 2.97
C ARG A 109 -3.63 16.21 2.64
N GLU A 110 -2.68 16.73 3.39
CA GLU A 110 -1.99 17.98 3.05
C GLU A 110 -1.29 17.90 1.69
N LYS A 111 -0.70 16.74 1.35
CA LYS A 111 0.00 16.52 0.08
C LYS A 111 -0.92 16.08 -1.06
N TYR A 112 -1.90 15.22 -0.79
CA TYR A 112 -2.71 14.55 -1.82
C TYR A 112 -4.20 14.91 -1.78
N ASN A 113 -4.61 15.81 -0.89
CA ASN A 113 -6.00 16.27 -0.71
C ASN A 113 -7.00 15.11 -0.47
N ASN A 114 -8.11 15.15 -1.17
CA ASN A 114 -9.20 14.17 -1.11
C ASN A 114 -8.84 12.79 -1.71
N LYS A 115 -7.74 12.67 -2.44
CA LYS A 115 -7.28 11.40 -3.04
C LYS A 115 -6.91 10.33 -2.00
N ILE A 116 -6.67 10.73 -0.74
CA ILE A 116 -6.32 9.82 0.36
C ILE A 116 -7.58 9.15 0.91
N VAL A 117 -7.69 7.85 0.68
CA VAL A 117 -8.83 7.04 1.11
C VAL A 117 -8.39 6.00 2.15
N PRO A 118 -8.70 6.19 3.44
CA PRO A 118 -8.47 5.20 4.49
C PRO A 118 -9.42 4.01 4.33
N MET A 119 -9.04 3.04 3.48
CA MET A 119 -9.84 1.83 3.27
C MET A 119 -9.88 0.93 4.50
N ILE A 120 -8.77 0.86 5.22
CA ILE A 120 -8.66 0.13 6.48
C ILE A 120 -8.20 1.09 7.56
N SER A 121 -9.04 1.28 8.57
CA SER A 121 -8.83 2.21 9.67
C SER A 121 -8.74 1.50 11.01
N PRO A 122 -7.92 1.98 11.97
CA PRO A 122 -7.83 1.39 13.29
C PRO A 122 -8.95 1.92 14.19
N ILE A 123 -9.57 1.04 14.96
CA ILE A 123 -10.50 1.40 16.03
C ILE A 123 -9.76 1.33 17.35
N TYR A 124 -9.83 2.40 18.12
CA TYR A 124 -9.21 2.50 19.44
C TYR A 124 -10.27 2.60 20.54
N LYS A 125 -9.98 2.00 21.69
CA LYS A 125 -10.73 2.21 22.93
C LYS A 125 -9.73 2.60 24.03
N ASP A 126 -9.93 3.73 24.66
CA ASP A 126 -9.02 4.25 25.71
C ASP A 126 -7.54 4.30 25.25
N LYS A 127 -7.31 4.73 24.00
CA LYS A 127 -6.03 4.77 23.30
C LYS A 127 -5.40 3.42 22.95
N ASN A 128 -6.06 2.29 23.30
CA ASN A 128 -5.58 0.98 22.93
C ASN A 128 -6.20 0.54 21.60
N PHE A 129 -5.39 -0.02 20.73
CA PHE A 129 -5.87 -0.63 19.49
C PHE A 129 -6.81 -1.81 19.81
N VAL A 130 -7.97 -1.85 19.16
CA VAL A 130 -8.98 -2.91 19.38
C VAL A 130 -9.10 -3.78 18.13
N LYS A 131 -9.40 -3.19 16.97
CA LYS A 131 -9.60 -3.89 15.70
C LYS A 131 -9.37 -2.97 14.51
N LEU A 132 -9.27 -3.57 13.34
CA LEU A 132 -9.37 -2.87 12.06
C LEU A 132 -10.84 -2.76 11.66
N HIS A 133 -11.17 -1.73 10.89
CA HIS A 133 -12.46 -1.54 10.23
C HIS A 133 -12.22 -1.28 8.75
N ASN A 134 -12.91 -2.02 7.90
CA ASN A 134 -12.89 -1.84 6.46
C ASN A 134 -14.03 -0.89 6.04
N VAL A 135 -13.76 0.06 5.15
CA VAL A 135 -14.74 1.04 4.65
C VAL A 135 -16.00 0.40 4.04
N PHE A 136 -15.90 -0.84 3.58
CA PHE A 136 -17.01 -1.61 3.01
C PHE A 136 -17.78 -2.45 4.05
N GLU A 137 -17.28 -2.54 5.29
CA GLU A 137 -18.00 -3.22 6.37
C GLU A 137 -19.20 -2.39 6.84
N ASN A 138 -20.07 -3.05 7.61
CA ASN A 138 -21.25 -2.40 8.16
C ASN A 138 -20.85 -1.27 9.14
N ILE A 139 -21.23 -0.05 8.81
CA ILE A 139 -20.95 1.14 9.61
C ILE A 139 -21.78 1.16 10.90
N ASP A 140 -22.91 0.44 10.94
CA ASP A 140 -23.78 0.41 12.13
C ASP A 140 -23.14 -0.31 13.33
N ASP A 141 -22.09 -1.08 13.10
CA ASP A 141 -21.29 -1.69 14.17
C ASP A 141 -20.32 -0.71 14.84
N LEU A 142 -20.28 0.53 14.37
CA LEU A 142 -19.44 1.61 14.90
C LEU A 142 -20.28 2.61 15.69
N GLU A 143 -19.66 3.23 16.70
CA GLU A 143 -20.29 4.24 17.55
C GLU A 143 -19.47 5.55 17.56
N GLY A 144 -20.17 6.67 17.81
CA GLY A 144 -19.55 7.97 18.03
C GLY A 144 -18.70 8.46 16.86
N GLU A 145 -17.55 9.02 17.16
CA GLU A 145 -16.63 9.62 16.19
C GLU A 145 -16.18 8.63 15.09
N PHE A 146 -16.04 7.33 15.41
CA PHE A 146 -15.64 6.33 14.43
C PHE A 146 -16.70 6.09 13.37
N LYS A 147 -18.00 6.13 13.75
CA LYS A 147 -19.11 6.02 12.81
C LYS A 147 -19.13 7.20 11.85
N GLU A 148 -19.01 8.41 12.37
CA GLU A 148 -19.00 9.64 11.55
C GLU A 148 -17.81 9.64 10.57
N GLN A 149 -16.62 9.24 11.04
CA GLN A 149 -15.44 9.15 10.19
C GLN A 149 -15.60 8.09 9.09
N ALA A 150 -16.14 6.92 9.40
CA ALA A 150 -16.36 5.86 8.42
C ALA A 150 -17.40 6.27 7.36
N MET A 151 -18.47 6.97 7.76
CA MET A 151 -19.45 7.53 6.83
C MET A 151 -18.80 8.53 5.88
N SER A 152 -18.08 9.50 6.41
CA SER A 152 -17.39 10.52 5.61
C SER A 152 -16.35 9.91 4.64
N VAL A 153 -15.61 8.89 5.05
CA VAL A 153 -14.65 8.19 4.17
C VAL A 153 -15.39 7.45 3.05
N LYS A 154 -16.50 6.79 3.37
CA LYS A 154 -17.30 6.06 2.39
C LYS A 154 -17.93 7.01 1.35
N GLU A 155 -18.48 8.12 1.79
CA GLU A 155 -19.03 9.16 0.91
C GLU A 155 -17.94 9.72 -0.02
N ALA A 156 -16.80 10.13 0.52
CA ALA A 156 -15.67 10.63 -0.28
C ALA A 156 -15.15 9.59 -1.28
N LEU A 157 -15.11 8.31 -0.90
CA LEU A 157 -14.72 7.23 -1.82
C LEU A 157 -15.74 7.09 -2.95
N MET A 158 -17.05 7.15 -2.67
CA MET A 158 -18.08 7.05 -3.70
C MET A 158 -18.05 8.22 -4.68
N GLU A 159 -17.76 9.44 -4.22
CA GLU A 159 -17.55 10.61 -5.08
C GLU A 159 -16.37 10.39 -6.02
N LEU A 160 -15.22 9.94 -5.49
CA LEU A 160 -14.03 9.65 -6.30
C LEU A 160 -14.26 8.53 -7.32
N ILE A 161 -15.03 7.50 -6.95
CA ILE A 161 -15.41 6.43 -7.87
C ILE A 161 -16.30 6.99 -8.98
N ALA A 162 -17.26 7.81 -8.65
CA ALA A 162 -18.17 8.42 -9.63
C ALA A 162 -17.41 9.25 -10.68
N GLU A 163 -16.37 9.97 -10.29
CA GLU A 163 -15.54 10.78 -11.18
C GLU A 163 -14.68 9.95 -12.17
N THR A 164 -14.61 8.61 -12.01
CA THR A 164 -13.76 7.77 -12.88
C THR A 164 -14.37 7.40 -14.23
N ASP A 165 -15.72 7.41 -14.33
CA ASP A 165 -16.46 6.95 -15.52
C ASP A 165 -17.76 7.72 -15.64
N ASP A 166 -18.09 8.25 -16.83
CA ASP A 166 -19.30 9.07 -17.06
C ASP A 166 -20.60 8.32 -16.73
N GLN A 167 -20.66 7.00 -16.96
CA GLN A 167 -21.85 6.19 -16.66
C GLN A 167 -22.04 6.02 -15.16
N ILE A 168 -20.95 5.85 -14.42
CA ILE A 168 -20.97 5.77 -12.95
C ILE A 168 -21.38 7.13 -12.38
N LEU A 169 -20.87 8.22 -12.94
CA LEU A 169 -21.19 9.58 -12.54
C LEU A 169 -22.70 9.88 -12.70
N ASP A 170 -23.28 9.52 -13.86
CA ASP A 170 -24.70 9.68 -14.10
C ASP A 170 -25.57 8.93 -13.09
N LYS A 171 -25.23 7.67 -12.78
CA LYS A 171 -25.92 6.88 -11.75
C LYS A 171 -25.83 7.53 -10.38
N TYR A 172 -24.63 7.99 -10.00
CA TYR A 172 -24.40 8.64 -8.71
C TYR A 172 -25.28 9.89 -8.54
N PHE A 173 -25.34 10.76 -9.57
CA PHE A 173 -26.20 11.96 -9.55
C PHE A 173 -27.70 11.65 -9.56
N ASN A 174 -28.10 10.53 -10.16
CA ASN A 174 -29.49 10.07 -10.13
C ASN A 174 -29.88 9.41 -8.79
N GLY A 175 -28.94 9.23 -7.87
CA GLY A 175 -29.15 8.54 -6.60
C GLY A 175 -29.33 7.03 -6.74
N GLU A 176 -28.84 6.44 -7.83
CA GLU A 176 -28.86 4.99 -8.05
C GLU A 176 -27.70 4.33 -7.28
N GLU A 177 -27.95 3.13 -6.75
CA GLU A 177 -26.89 2.35 -6.09
C GLU A 177 -25.92 1.78 -7.11
N LEU A 178 -24.62 1.92 -6.83
CA LEU A 178 -23.57 1.31 -7.64
C LEU A 178 -23.43 -0.18 -7.31
N THR A 179 -23.25 -1.00 -8.31
CA THR A 179 -22.95 -2.42 -8.13
C THR A 179 -21.53 -2.65 -7.60
N THR A 180 -21.27 -3.82 -7.02
CA THR A 180 -19.94 -4.18 -6.52
C THR A 180 -18.88 -4.12 -7.63
N GLU A 181 -19.25 -4.55 -8.85
CA GLU A 181 -18.36 -4.53 -10.02
C GLU A 181 -18.04 -3.09 -10.46
N GLU A 182 -19.02 -2.18 -10.42
CA GLU A 182 -18.82 -0.76 -10.74
C GLU A 182 -17.90 -0.09 -9.71
N ILE A 183 -18.12 -0.37 -8.43
CA ILE A 183 -17.25 0.11 -7.35
C ILE A 183 -15.83 -0.39 -7.55
N GLN A 184 -15.65 -1.69 -7.79
CA GLN A 184 -14.33 -2.28 -8.00
C GLN A 184 -13.63 -1.67 -9.21
N LYS A 185 -14.33 -1.57 -10.34
CA LYS A 185 -13.81 -0.94 -11.57
C LYS A 185 -13.39 0.51 -11.33
N GLY A 186 -14.23 1.29 -10.65
CA GLY A 186 -13.92 2.68 -10.34
C GLY A 186 -12.69 2.83 -9.45
N ILE A 187 -12.52 1.98 -8.44
CA ILE A 187 -11.33 1.98 -7.58
C ILE A 187 -10.07 1.65 -8.41
N ILE A 188 -10.12 0.63 -9.26
CA ILE A 188 -8.99 0.24 -10.12
C ILE A 188 -8.56 1.41 -11.01
N ILE A 189 -9.52 2.02 -11.72
CA ILE A 189 -9.25 3.17 -12.59
C ILE A 189 -8.70 4.35 -11.79
N GLY A 190 -9.30 4.65 -10.63
CA GLY A 190 -8.87 5.74 -9.75
C GLY A 190 -7.45 5.56 -9.22
N ILE A 191 -7.05 4.34 -8.86
CA ILE A 191 -5.68 4.01 -8.42
C ILE A 191 -4.70 4.15 -9.59
N GLN A 192 -5.04 3.64 -10.77
CA GLN A 192 -4.19 3.74 -11.97
C GLN A 192 -3.95 5.18 -12.40
N ARG A 193 -4.95 6.05 -12.30
CA ARG A 193 -4.83 7.48 -12.59
C ARG A 193 -4.17 8.28 -11.47
N GLY A 194 -4.05 7.71 -10.27
CA GLY A 194 -3.58 8.40 -9.08
C GLY A 194 -4.61 9.36 -8.48
N ASP A 195 -5.89 9.16 -8.75
CA ASP A 195 -7.02 9.91 -8.17
C ASP A 195 -7.54 9.27 -6.89
N ILE A 196 -7.29 7.97 -6.71
CA ILE A 196 -7.53 7.23 -5.46
C ILE A 196 -6.21 6.68 -4.96
N ILE A 197 -5.86 7.00 -3.71
CA ILE A 197 -4.69 6.47 -3.02
C ILE A 197 -5.18 5.73 -1.78
N PRO A 198 -5.27 4.38 -1.83
CA PRO A 198 -5.70 3.59 -0.70
C PRO A 198 -4.73 3.71 0.48
N VAL A 199 -5.28 3.88 1.68
CA VAL A 199 -4.53 3.80 2.93
C VAL A 199 -5.00 2.61 3.73
N ILE A 200 -4.05 1.76 4.07
CA ILE A 200 -4.21 0.59 4.91
C ILE A 200 -3.39 0.82 6.18
N CYS A 201 -3.79 0.26 7.27
CA CYS A 201 -3.01 0.36 8.50
C CYS A 201 -2.81 -1.01 9.15
N GLY A 202 -1.80 -1.11 10.00
CA GLY A 202 -1.51 -2.36 10.67
C GLY A 202 -0.30 -2.31 11.61
N SER A 203 0.10 -3.50 12.05
CA SER A 203 1.33 -3.75 12.80
C SER A 203 2.03 -4.97 12.24
N THR A 204 3.17 -4.74 11.61
CA THR A 204 3.95 -5.83 11.00
C THR A 204 4.52 -6.79 12.03
N ILE A 205 4.81 -6.32 13.25
CA ILE A 205 5.31 -7.16 14.35
C ILE A 205 4.23 -8.13 14.83
N ASN A 206 2.99 -7.64 14.94
CA ASN A 206 1.85 -8.43 15.42
C ASN A 206 1.02 -9.04 14.28
N ASN A 207 1.50 -8.95 13.03
CA ASN A 207 0.83 -9.47 11.83
C ASN A 207 -0.61 -8.93 11.66
N ILE A 208 -0.84 -7.66 12.02
CA ILE A 208 -2.11 -6.95 11.86
C ILE A 208 -2.07 -6.19 10.53
N GLY A 209 -3.11 -6.28 9.71
CA GLY A 209 -3.22 -5.56 8.43
C GLY A 209 -2.49 -6.24 7.26
N THR A 210 -1.81 -7.37 7.48
CA THR A 210 -1.08 -8.09 6.41
C THR A 210 -2.03 -8.72 5.40
N LYS A 211 -3.13 -9.30 5.88
CA LYS A 211 -4.16 -9.87 5.01
C LYS A 211 -4.85 -8.76 4.23
N GLU A 212 -5.20 -7.68 4.89
CA GLU A 212 -5.92 -6.54 4.32
C GLU A 212 -5.12 -5.87 3.19
N ILE A 213 -3.79 -5.75 3.34
CA ILE A 213 -2.96 -5.20 2.24
C ILE A 213 -2.87 -6.17 1.05
N LEU A 214 -2.74 -7.47 1.29
CA LEU A 214 -2.72 -8.48 0.21
C LEU A 214 -4.06 -8.55 -0.52
N ASP A 215 -5.18 -8.49 0.21
CA ASP A 215 -6.52 -8.41 -0.36
C ASP A 215 -6.68 -7.14 -1.21
N THR A 216 -6.21 -5.99 -0.73
CA THR A 216 -6.27 -4.73 -1.47
C THR A 216 -5.45 -4.79 -2.76
N ILE A 217 -4.25 -5.36 -2.71
CA ILE A 217 -3.41 -5.52 -3.90
C ILE A 217 -4.09 -6.44 -4.92
N SER A 218 -4.56 -7.63 -4.49
CA SER A 218 -5.20 -8.59 -5.38
C SER A 218 -6.52 -8.13 -5.97
N SER A 219 -7.25 -7.25 -5.25
CA SER A 219 -8.56 -6.75 -5.69
C SER A 219 -8.50 -5.52 -6.58
N TYR A 220 -7.48 -4.66 -6.41
CA TYR A 220 -7.48 -3.32 -7.00
C TYR A 220 -6.23 -2.96 -7.81
N LEU A 221 -5.16 -3.76 -7.77
CA LEU A 221 -4.03 -3.58 -8.66
C LEU A 221 -4.09 -4.62 -9.77
N GLU A 222 -4.36 -4.16 -10.98
CA GLU A 222 -4.37 -5.05 -12.14
C GLU A 222 -2.95 -5.46 -12.53
N PRO A 223 -2.71 -6.77 -12.80
CA PRO A 223 -1.44 -7.19 -13.35
C PRO A 223 -1.24 -6.64 -14.76
N ILE A 224 -0.02 -6.25 -15.07
CA ILE A 224 0.32 -5.85 -16.44
C ILE A 224 0.39 -7.10 -17.31
N PHE A 225 -0.64 -7.30 -18.14
CA PHE A 225 -0.63 -8.35 -19.16
C PHE A 225 0.16 -7.85 -20.39
N THR A 226 1.20 -8.61 -20.76
CA THR A 226 1.88 -8.42 -22.04
C THR A 226 1.14 -9.19 -23.14
N GLU A 227 0.83 -8.51 -24.25
CA GLU A 227 0.28 -9.20 -25.41
C GLU A 227 1.32 -10.19 -25.96
N GLU A 228 0.95 -11.46 -26.10
CA GLU A 228 1.83 -12.52 -26.63
C GLU A 228 2.36 -12.22 -28.06
N SER A 229 1.69 -11.32 -28.79
CA SER A 229 2.05 -10.90 -30.15
C SER A 229 3.22 -9.92 -30.21
N LYS A 230 3.63 -9.31 -29.08
CA LYS A 230 4.71 -8.32 -29.05
C LYS A 230 6.08 -9.01 -28.87
N PRO A 231 7.15 -8.47 -29.50
CA PRO A 231 8.49 -9.00 -29.30
C PRO A 231 8.91 -8.90 -27.84
N PHE A 232 9.59 -9.93 -27.33
CA PHE A 232 10.13 -9.94 -25.97
C PHE A 232 11.00 -8.71 -25.71
N ARG A 233 10.73 -8.02 -24.63
CA ARG A 233 11.52 -6.89 -24.10
C ARG A 233 11.74 -7.09 -22.63
N GLY A 234 12.94 -6.84 -22.14
CA GLY A 234 13.31 -6.92 -20.73
C GLY A 234 14.09 -5.69 -20.30
N LEU A 235 13.82 -5.20 -19.09
CA LEU A 235 14.59 -4.17 -18.42
C LEU A 235 15.45 -4.83 -17.34
N VAL A 236 16.77 -4.73 -17.47
CA VAL A 236 17.68 -5.17 -16.39
C VAL A 236 17.76 -4.06 -15.36
N PHE A 237 17.20 -4.28 -14.18
CA PHE A 237 17.18 -3.30 -13.09
C PHE A 237 18.13 -3.66 -11.93
N LYS A 238 18.64 -4.90 -11.90
CA LYS A 238 19.64 -5.36 -10.92
C LYS A 238 20.56 -6.40 -11.52
N THR A 239 21.84 -6.33 -11.13
CA THR A 239 22.84 -7.36 -11.46
C THR A 239 23.53 -7.80 -10.17
N MET A 240 23.64 -9.10 -9.97
CA MET A 240 24.34 -9.72 -8.85
C MET A 240 25.36 -10.73 -9.35
N VAL A 241 26.39 -10.99 -8.55
CA VAL A 241 27.33 -12.08 -8.77
C VAL A 241 27.11 -13.14 -7.71
N ASP A 242 26.63 -14.30 -8.16
CA ASP A 242 26.51 -15.47 -7.30
C ASP A 242 27.80 -16.30 -7.38
N PRO A 243 28.34 -16.80 -6.26
CA PRO A 243 29.58 -17.56 -6.25
C PRO A 243 29.53 -18.86 -7.07
N PHE A 244 28.33 -19.43 -7.28
CA PHE A 244 28.14 -20.72 -7.96
C PHE A 244 27.62 -20.58 -9.38
N VAL A 245 26.76 -19.62 -9.63
CA VAL A 245 26.07 -19.42 -10.92
C VAL A 245 26.75 -18.32 -11.75
N GLY A 246 27.52 -17.45 -11.12
CA GLY A 246 28.18 -16.32 -11.77
C GLY A 246 27.28 -15.08 -11.83
N LYS A 247 27.38 -14.30 -12.92
CA LYS A 247 26.63 -13.04 -13.07
C LYS A 247 25.17 -13.32 -13.42
N MET A 248 24.27 -12.84 -12.57
CA MET A 248 22.82 -12.89 -12.77
C MET A 248 22.27 -11.48 -12.97
N SER A 249 21.35 -11.33 -13.90
CA SER A 249 20.62 -10.08 -14.17
C SER A 249 19.14 -10.28 -13.93
N TYR A 250 18.55 -9.33 -13.23
CA TYR A 250 17.12 -9.28 -12.90
C TYR A 250 16.45 -8.11 -13.61
#